data_c3f14db9000d936aa533d5044d6b8980
#
_entry.id   c3f14db9000d936aa533d5044d6b8980
#
_cell.length_a   1.000
_cell.length_b   1.000
_cell.length_c   1.000
_cell.angle_alpha   90.00
_cell.angle_beta   90.00
_cell.angle_gamma   90.00
#
_symmetry.space_group_name_H-M   'P 1'
#
loop_
_entity.id
_entity.type
_entity.pdbx_description
1 polymer ?
#
loop_
_entity_poly.entity_id
_entity_poly.type
_entity_poly.pdbx_seq_one_letter_code
_entity_poly.pdbx_strand_id
1 'polypeptide(L)'
;MMKIAHISDLHYSKSWMFLHDMLDRCIAMVNEENPDVVIVTGDVTDYGLRDEFEGVRKELDRIESPYLIVPGNHDSRHEGYRKFEELFGKRFFTKDIGDYRFIGLDSSEPDIDEGHIGRAQLEWLRQQLSPRSIVFLHHHLVPIPYTGRERNVLADAGEVLKILDLHDVPLVLSGHKHVPWVWNVNGTVVSTAGTVSCERTGSSQSFDIIEMKGGNITVEKIHIKTGKKEKYEEKNPFL
;
A
#
# COMPACT_ATOMS: atom_id res chain seq x y z
N MET A 1 19.80 4.83 6.29
CA MET A 1 19.00 5.15 5.09
C MET A 1 18.13 3.93 4.82
N MET A 2 16.86 4.11 4.50
CA MET A 2 15.93 3.06 4.11
C MET A 2 15.30 3.44 2.77
N LYS A 3 15.34 2.57 1.78
CA LYS A 3 14.71 2.74 0.47
C LYS A 3 13.60 1.71 0.32
N ILE A 4 12.37 2.18 0.10
CA ILE A 4 11.17 1.37 0.01
C ILE A 4 10.59 1.52 -1.41
N ALA A 5 10.25 0.43 -2.08
CA ALA A 5 9.35 0.47 -3.21
C ALA A 5 7.93 0.19 -2.70
N HIS A 6 6.97 1.04 -3.07
CA HIS A 6 5.58 0.91 -2.67
C HIS A 6 4.71 0.64 -3.91
N ILE A 7 4.14 -0.54 -3.97
CA ILE A 7 3.25 -1.00 -5.05
C ILE A 7 1.88 -1.36 -4.47
N SER A 8 0.81 -1.19 -5.25
CA SER A 8 -0.56 -1.44 -4.81
C SER A 8 -1.48 -1.74 -5.98
N ASP A 9 -2.65 -2.30 -5.69
CA ASP A 9 -3.78 -2.41 -6.61
C ASP A 9 -3.38 -3.08 -7.95
N LEU A 10 -2.84 -4.30 -7.84
CA LEU A 10 -2.40 -5.10 -8.99
C LEU A 10 -3.58 -5.65 -9.77
N HIS A 11 -4.64 -6.10 -9.08
CA HIS A 11 -5.86 -6.68 -9.64
C HIS A 11 -5.58 -7.80 -10.65
N TYR A 12 -4.66 -8.69 -10.27
CA TYR A 12 -4.32 -9.86 -11.10
C TYR A 12 -5.58 -10.69 -11.39
N SER A 13 -5.89 -10.87 -12.65
CA SER A 13 -7.06 -11.63 -13.09
C SER A 13 -6.97 -11.97 -14.58
N LYS A 14 -7.98 -12.68 -15.08
CA LYS A 14 -8.15 -12.92 -16.53
C LYS A 14 -8.96 -11.81 -17.22
N SER A 15 -9.27 -10.74 -16.51
CA SER A 15 -10.01 -9.59 -17.06
C SER A 15 -9.13 -8.78 -18.02
N TRP A 16 -9.74 -8.20 -19.04
CA TRP A 16 -9.07 -7.25 -19.94
C TRP A 16 -8.59 -5.97 -19.22
N MET A 17 -9.12 -5.69 -18.04
CA MET A 17 -8.67 -4.56 -17.21
C MET A 17 -7.33 -4.80 -16.50
N PHE A 18 -6.88 -6.05 -16.41
CA PHE A 18 -5.56 -6.38 -15.91
C PHE A 18 -4.50 -6.23 -17.01
N LEU A 19 -3.55 -5.36 -16.78
CA LEU A 19 -2.48 -5.02 -17.72
C LEU A 19 -1.21 -5.79 -17.38
N HIS A 20 -1.07 -6.99 -17.93
CA HIS A 20 0.05 -7.90 -17.67
C HIS A 20 1.41 -7.22 -17.93
N ASP A 21 1.53 -6.54 -19.09
CA ASP A 21 2.76 -5.84 -19.47
C ASP A 21 3.16 -4.74 -18.48
N MET A 22 2.19 -4.12 -17.80
CA MET A 22 2.47 -3.10 -16.78
C MET A 22 3.02 -3.74 -15.51
N LEU A 23 2.48 -4.89 -15.10
CA LEU A 23 3.03 -5.63 -13.95
C LEU A 23 4.45 -6.11 -14.23
N ASP A 24 4.70 -6.69 -15.41
CA ASP A 24 6.04 -7.12 -15.83
C ASP A 24 7.05 -5.96 -15.78
N ARG A 25 6.68 -4.83 -16.34
CA ARG A 25 7.53 -3.63 -16.33
C ARG A 25 7.73 -3.09 -14.92
N CYS A 26 6.69 -3.07 -14.09
CA CYS A 26 6.82 -2.64 -12.70
C CYS A 26 7.84 -3.48 -11.95
N ILE A 27 7.73 -4.81 -12.04
CA ILE A 27 8.67 -5.73 -11.37
C ILE A 27 10.11 -5.49 -11.85
N ALA A 28 10.32 -5.34 -13.16
CA ALA A 28 11.64 -5.04 -13.70
C ALA A 28 12.20 -3.71 -13.15
N MET A 29 11.38 -2.64 -13.15
CA MET A 29 11.80 -1.33 -12.64
C MET A 29 12.04 -1.35 -11.12
N VAL A 30 11.23 -2.08 -10.35
CA VAL A 30 11.44 -2.26 -8.91
C VAL A 30 12.77 -2.96 -8.64
N ASN A 31 13.11 -4.00 -9.40
CA ASN A 31 14.40 -4.69 -9.28
C ASN A 31 15.59 -3.78 -9.68
N GLU A 32 15.43 -2.95 -10.72
CA GLU A 32 16.44 -1.93 -11.10
C GLU A 32 16.66 -0.90 -10.00
N GLU A 33 15.58 -0.48 -9.30
CA GLU A 33 15.67 0.45 -8.16
C GLU A 33 16.34 -0.17 -6.93
N ASN A 34 16.39 -1.50 -6.84
CA ASN A 34 17.04 -2.26 -5.77
C ASN A 34 16.68 -1.72 -4.36
N PRO A 35 15.41 -1.72 -3.95
CA PRO A 35 14.99 -1.22 -2.64
C PRO A 35 15.40 -2.17 -1.51
N ASP A 36 15.50 -1.65 -0.28
CA ASP A 36 15.71 -2.48 0.91
C ASP A 36 14.52 -3.40 1.20
N VAL A 37 13.31 -2.94 0.81
CA VAL A 37 12.06 -3.69 0.96
C VAL A 37 11.01 -3.18 -0.04
N VAL A 38 10.12 -4.08 -0.47
CA VAL A 38 8.92 -3.74 -1.24
C VAL A 38 7.69 -3.86 -0.33
N ILE A 39 6.85 -2.83 -0.30
CA ILE A 39 5.58 -2.85 0.42
C ILE A 39 4.45 -2.98 -0.61
N VAL A 40 3.59 -3.98 -0.39
CA VAL A 40 2.42 -4.26 -1.23
C VAL A 40 1.16 -4.00 -0.42
N THR A 41 0.44 -2.93 -0.77
CA THR A 41 -0.71 -2.48 0.02
C THR A 41 -2.06 -3.00 -0.52
N GLY A 42 -2.10 -4.28 -0.89
CA GLY A 42 -3.34 -5.01 -1.15
C GLY A 42 -3.91 -4.87 -2.56
N ASP A 43 -5.11 -5.42 -2.72
CA ASP A 43 -5.79 -5.61 -3.99
C ASP A 43 -4.88 -6.26 -5.05
N VAL A 44 -4.20 -7.34 -4.62
CA VAL A 44 -3.32 -8.10 -5.52
C VAL A 44 -4.12 -8.98 -6.46
N THR A 45 -5.34 -9.39 -6.06
CA THR A 45 -6.30 -10.11 -6.90
C THR A 45 -7.51 -9.24 -7.24
N ASP A 46 -8.32 -9.62 -8.25
CA ASP A 46 -9.54 -8.89 -8.60
C ASP A 46 -10.79 -9.47 -7.92
N TYR A 47 -10.82 -10.77 -7.69
CA TYR A 47 -11.97 -11.48 -7.12
C TYR A 47 -11.64 -12.36 -5.91
N GLY A 48 -10.41 -12.38 -5.41
CA GLY A 48 -10.02 -13.25 -4.30
C GLY A 48 -10.04 -14.74 -4.65
N LEU A 49 -9.90 -15.09 -5.92
CA LEU A 49 -9.94 -16.47 -6.38
C LEU A 49 -8.57 -17.15 -6.24
N ARG A 50 -8.57 -18.47 -6.03
CA ARG A 50 -7.34 -19.24 -5.83
C ARG A 50 -6.36 -19.11 -6.99
N ASP A 51 -6.85 -19.21 -8.22
CA ASP A 51 -5.99 -19.10 -9.41
C ASP A 51 -5.41 -17.69 -9.60
N GLU A 52 -6.11 -16.65 -9.16
CA GLU A 52 -5.58 -15.29 -9.12
C GLU A 52 -4.46 -15.17 -8.08
N PHE A 53 -4.66 -15.67 -6.87
CA PHE A 53 -3.62 -15.68 -5.83
C PHE A 53 -2.38 -16.48 -6.23
N GLU A 54 -2.56 -17.68 -6.79
CA GLU A 54 -1.46 -18.51 -7.25
C GLU A 54 -0.71 -17.86 -8.44
N GLY A 55 -1.43 -17.13 -9.28
CA GLY A 55 -0.86 -16.36 -10.39
C GLY A 55 -0.04 -15.19 -9.90
N VAL A 56 -0.65 -14.29 -9.10
CA VAL A 56 0.04 -13.10 -8.61
C VAL A 56 1.21 -13.44 -7.68
N ARG A 57 1.13 -14.55 -6.92
CA ARG A 57 2.25 -15.03 -6.12
C ARG A 57 3.48 -15.31 -6.96
N LYS A 58 3.32 -15.97 -8.12
CA LYS A 58 4.43 -16.24 -9.07
C LYS A 58 5.03 -14.95 -9.61
N GLU A 59 4.20 -13.94 -9.86
CA GLU A 59 4.70 -12.64 -10.30
C GLU A 59 5.47 -11.93 -9.18
N LEU A 60 4.93 -11.87 -7.98
CA LEU A 60 5.61 -11.24 -6.82
C LEU A 60 6.91 -11.94 -6.45
N ASP A 61 7.01 -13.26 -6.63
CA ASP A 61 8.23 -14.03 -6.38
C ASP A 61 9.38 -13.71 -7.37
N ARG A 62 9.13 -12.91 -8.42
CA ARG A 62 10.15 -12.34 -9.33
C ARG A 62 10.80 -11.07 -8.78
N ILE A 63 10.26 -10.51 -7.72
CA ILE A 63 10.86 -9.37 -7.02
C ILE A 63 12.07 -9.88 -6.24
N GLU A 64 13.24 -9.27 -6.48
CA GLU A 64 14.50 -9.71 -5.88
C GLU A 64 14.66 -9.26 -4.41
N SER A 65 14.09 -8.12 -4.07
CA SER A 65 14.08 -7.62 -2.69
C SER A 65 13.00 -8.30 -1.84
N PRO A 66 13.18 -8.40 -0.50
CA PRO A 66 12.11 -8.89 0.36
C PRO A 66 10.85 -8.02 0.22
N TYR A 67 9.66 -8.63 0.18
CA TYR A 67 8.43 -7.89 0.18
C TYR A 67 7.55 -8.20 1.40
N LEU A 68 6.78 -7.20 1.83
CA LEU A 68 5.77 -7.28 2.87
C LEU A 68 4.42 -6.92 2.25
N ILE A 69 3.38 -7.69 2.56
CA ILE A 69 2.09 -7.58 1.90
C ILE A 69 0.95 -7.63 2.92
N VAL A 70 -0.07 -6.80 2.71
CA VAL A 70 -1.37 -6.86 3.40
C VAL A 70 -2.49 -7.05 2.38
N PRO A 71 -3.64 -7.64 2.75
CA PRO A 71 -4.76 -7.78 1.82
C PRO A 71 -5.50 -6.46 1.60
N GLY A 72 -6.14 -6.35 0.43
CA GLY A 72 -7.15 -5.35 0.14
C GLY A 72 -8.57 -5.93 0.18
N ASN A 73 -9.58 -5.11 -0.11
CA ASN A 73 -10.98 -5.54 -0.11
C ASN A 73 -11.27 -6.57 -1.22
N HIS A 74 -10.62 -6.46 -2.38
CA HIS A 74 -10.75 -7.45 -3.45
C HIS A 74 -10.15 -8.80 -3.05
N ASP A 75 -9.06 -8.81 -2.30
CA ASP A 75 -8.42 -10.02 -1.78
C ASP A 75 -9.29 -10.76 -0.74
N SER A 76 -10.23 -10.05 -0.11
CA SER A 76 -11.13 -10.62 0.91
C SER A 76 -12.45 -11.16 0.36
N ARG A 77 -12.72 -11.00 -0.94
CA ARG A 77 -13.90 -11.53 -1.62
C ARG A 77 -13.87 -13.07 -1.69
N HIS A 78 -15.05 -13.68 -1.71
CA HIS A 78 -15.22 -15.14 -1.89
C HIS A 78 -14.34 -15.98 -0.93
N GLU A 79 -14.28 -15.59 0.35
CA GLU A 79 -13.38 -16.18 1.36
C GLU A 79 -11.88 -16.07 0.99
N GLY A 80 -11.52 -15.10 0.13
CA GLY A 80 -10.15 -14.88 -0.32
C GLY A 80 -9.17 -14.61 0.81
N TYR A 81 -9.63 -14.00 1.93
CA TYR A 81 -8.81 -13.80 3.13
C TYR A 81 -8.17 -15.09 3.65
N ARG A 82 -8.84 -16.27 3.53
CA ARG A 82 -8.25 -17.57 3.90
C ARG A 82 -7.15 -18.00 2.94
N LYS A 83 -7.37 -17.77 1.63
CA LYS A 83 -6.38 -18.09 0.59
C LYS A 83 -5.17 -17.16 0.68
N PHE A 84 -5.41 -15.88 1.02
CA PHE A 84 -4.35 -14.94 1.32
C PHE A 84 -3.47 -15.43 2.47
N GLU A 85 -4.07 -15.84 3.61
CA GLU A 85 -3.32 -16.36 4.76
C GLU A 85 -2.54 -17.64 4.43
N GLU A 86 -3.10 -18.53 3.61
CA GLU A 86 -2.44 -19.76 3.16
C GLU A 86 -1.18 -19.46 2.33
N LEU A 87 -1.22 -18.46 1.46
CA LEU A 87 -0.14 -18.16 0.51
C LEU A 87 0.85 -17.10 0.98
N PHE A 88 0.37 -16.09 1.70
CA PHE A 88 1.19 -14.94 2.12
C PHE A 88 1.39 -14.84 3.62
N GLY A 89 0.65 -15.60 4.41
CA GLY A 89 0.73 -15.60 5.87
C GLY A 89 -0.25 -14.62 6.53
N LYS A 90 0.11 -14.15 7.72
CA LYS A 90 -0.77 -13.30 8.53
C LYS A 90 -1.17 -12.02 7.80
N ARG A 91 -2.45 -11.64 7.88
CA ARG A 91 -3.00 -10.41 7.27
C ARG A 91 -2.59 -9.13 8.01
N PHE A 92 -2.30 -9.22 9.31
CA PHE A 92 -1.68 -8.14 10.08
C PHE A 92 -0.51 -8.68 10.91
N PHE A 93 0.58 -7.91 10.96
CA PHE A 93 1.84 -8.40 11.53
C PHE A 93 2.84 -7.26 11.76
N THR A 94 3.94 -7.58 12.43
CA THR A 94 5.13 -6.71 12.49
C THR A 94 6.32 -7.41 11.87
N LYS A 95 7.22 -6.62 11.27
CA LYS A 95 8.52 -7.09 10.78
C LYS A 95 9.56 -5.99 11.00
N ASP A 96 10.65 -6.34 11.65
CA ASP A 96 11.78 -5.42 11.78
C ASP A 96 12.75 -5.63 10.61
N ILE A 97 13.14 -4.53 9.94
CA ILE A 97 14.13 -4.49 8.85
C ILE A 97 15.05 -3.31 9.12
N GLY A 98 16.34 -3.59 9.34
CA GLY A 98 17.28 -2.59 9.81
C GLY A 98 16.82 -1.96 11.13
N ASP A 99 16.79 -0.63 11.16
CA ASP A 99 16.35 0.14 12.34
C ASP A 99 14.85 0.44 12.34
N TYR A 100 14.08 -0.04 11.37
CA TYR A 100 12.66 0.29 11.20
C TYR A 100 11.77 -0.90 11.53
N ARG A 101 10.63 -0.60 12.15
CA ARG A 101 9.56 -1.57 12.39
C ARG A 101 8.44 -1.35 11.40
N PHE A 102 8.21 -2.32 10.54
CA PHE A 102 7.09 -2.35 9.60
C PHE A 102 5.89 -3.00 10.27
N ILE A 103 4.74 -2.33 10.22
CA ILE A 103 3.49 -2.78 10.83
C ILE A 103 2.42 -2.83 9.72
N GLY A 104 2.14 -4.03 9.25
CA GLY A 104 1.03 -4.28 8.32
C GLY A 104 -0.27 -4.42 9.09
N LEU A 105 -1.32 -3.73 8.62
CA LEU A 105 -2.68 -3.81 9.16
C LEU A 105 -3.62 -4.38 8.11
N ASP A 106 -4.52 -5.24 8.54
CA ASP A 106 -5.63 -5.70 7.72
C ASP A 106 -6.81 -4.74 7.88
N SER A 107 -7.09 -3.99 6.84
CA SER A 107 -8.24 -3.08 6.79
C SER A 107 -9.39 -3.64 5.98
N SER A 108 -9.27 -4.87 5.46
CA SER A 108 -10.30 -5.49 4.63
C SER A 108 -11.34 -6.23 5.46
N GLU A 109 -12.57 -6.24 4.97
CA GLU A 109 -13.64 -7.08 5.48
C GLU A 109 -14.16 -8.01 4.39
N PRO A 110 -14.61 -9.24 4.73
CA PRO A 110 -15.11 -10.19 3.75
C PRO A 110 -16.29 -9.64 2.95
N ASP A 111 -16.15 -9.63 1.61
CA ASP A 111 -17.19 -9.22 0.66
C ASP A 111 -17.72 -7.77 0.84
N ILE A 112 -16.93 -6.89 1.47
CA ILE A 112 -17.25 -5.47 1.69
C ILE A 112 -16.13 -4.61 1.10
N ASP A 113 -16.51 -3.51 0.45
CA ASP A 113 -15.54 -2.58 -0.16
C ASP A 113 -15.05 -1.49 0.82
N GLU A 114 -15.76 -1.26 1.92
CA GLU A 114 -15.39 -0.34 2.97
C GLU A 114 -14.34 -0.97 3.90
N GLY A 115 -13.38 -0.17 4.32
CA GLY A 115 -12.30 -0.60 5.21
C GLY A 115 -12.59 -0.35 6.69
N HIS A 116 -12.08 -1.24 7.55
CA HIS A 116 -12.20 -1.14 8.99
C HIS A 116 -11.05 -1.87 9.72
N ILE A 117 -10.40 -1.24 10.69
CA ILE A 117 -9.34 -1.88 11.51
C ILE A 117 -9.95 -2.62 12.70
N GLY A 118 -10.89 -1.99 13.36
CA GLY A 118 -11.57 -2.54 14.51
C GLY A 118 -10.77 -2.49 15.81
N ARG A 119 -11.51 -2.56 16.91
CA ARG A 119 -10.98 -2.32 18.25
C ARG A 119 -9.82 -3.23 18.65
N ALA A 120 -9.90 -4.49 18.31
CA ALA A 120 -8.86 -5.46 18.69
C ALA A 120 -7.52 -5.18 18.00
N GLN A 121 -7.55 -4.87 16.70
CA GLN A 121 -6.35 -4.55 15.94
C GLN A 121 -5.79 -3.17 16.30
N LEU A 122 -6.65 -2.16 16.60
CA LEU A 122 -6.23 -0.87 17.12
C LEU A 122 -5.49 -0.98 18.46
N GLU A 123 -5.99 -1.82 19.38
CA GLU A 123 -5.32 -2.06 20.66
C GLU A 123 -3.98 -2.78 20.45
N TRP A 124 -3.93 -3.77 19.57
CA TRP A 124 -2.69 -4.43 19.19
C TRP A 124 -1.70 -3.43 18.56
N LEU A 125 -2.14 -2.54 17.66
CA LEU A 125 -1.31 -1.51 17.03
C LEU A 125 -0.61 -0.63 18.06
N ARG A 126 -1.34 -0.13 19.08
CA ARG A 126 -0.76 0.70 20.15
C ARG A 126 0.41 0.01 20.86
N GLN A 127 0.33 -1.31 21.02
CA GLN A 127 1.39 -2.10 21.69
C GLN A 127 2.60 -2.36 20.79
N GLN A 128 2.45 -2.26 19.47
CA GLN A 128 3.51 -2.54 18.51
C GLN A 128 4.32 -1.30 18.11
N LEU A 129 3.76 -0.11 18.26
CA LEU A 129 4.38 1.13 17.80
C LEU A 129 5.68 1.48 18.54
N SER A 130 6.60 2.04 17.78
CA SER A 130 7.89 2.59 18.23
C SER A 130 8.22 3.83 17.39
N PRO A 131 9.18 4.70 17.79
CA PRO A 131 9.48 5.94 17.07
C PRO A 131 9.96 5.77 15.62
N ARG A 132 10.28 4.56 15.19
CA ARG A 132 10.70 4.25 13.82
C ARG A 132 9.74 3.26 13.15
N SER A 133 8.48 3.30 13.54
CA SER A 133 7.44 2.47 12.92
C SER A 133 7.01 3.05 11.59
N ILE A 134 6.84 2.17 10.61
CA ILE A 134 6.21 2.45 9.31
C ILE A 134 4.95 1.60 9.28
N VAL A 135 3.79 2.24 9.14
CA VAL A 135 2.50 1.54 9.11
C VAL A 135 2.02 1.44 7.67
N PHE A 136 1.45 0.30 7.29
CA PHE A 136 0.87 0.13 5.97
C PHE A 136 -0.40 -0.70 6.02
N LEU A 137 -1.37 -0.32 5.20
CA LEU A 137 -2.69 -0.92 5.10
C LEU A 137 -3.23 -0.68 3.69
N HIS A 138 -4.35 -1.30 3.33
CA HIS A 138 -4.91 -1.08 2.00
C HIS A 138 -5.73 0.22 1.91
N HIS A 139 -6.74 0.39 2.78
CA HIS A 139 -7.63 1.55 2.70
C HIS A 139 -6.94 2.85 3.14
N HIS A 140 -7.15 3.92 2.39
CA HIS A 140 -6.58 5.23 2.69
C HIS A 140 -7.21 5.88 3.93
N LEU A 141 -6.40 6.65 4.67
CA LEU A 141 -6.80 7.31 5.91
C LEU A 141 -7.34 8.73 5.69
N VAL A 142 -6.93 9.38 4.61
CA VAL A 142 -7.24 10.77 4.30
C VAL A 142 -7.84 10.82 2.90
N PRO A 143 -8.92 11.58 2.66
CA PRO A 143 -9.52 11.69 1.33
C PRO A 143 -8.53 12.06 0.24
N ILE A 144 -8.64 11.43 -0.93
CA ILE A 144 -7.76 11.64 -2.06
C ILE A 144 -8.40 12.62 -3.05
N PRO A 145 -7.73 13.73 -3.41
CA PRO A 145 -8.23 14.68 -4.40
C PRO A 145 -8.45 14.01 -5.76
N TYR A 146 -9.40 14.57 -6.52
CA TYR A 146 -9.74 14.13 -7.89
C TYR A 146 -10.39 12.74 -7.99
N THR A 147 -10.73 12.09 -6.87
CA THR A 147 -11.44 10.80 -6.87
C THR A 147 -12.96 10.96 -6.79
N GLY A 148 -13.46 12.17 -6.95
CA GLY A 148 -14.88 12.49 -6.90
C GLY A 148 -15.44 12.50 -5.49
N ARG A 149 -16.69 12.04 -5.33
CA ARG A 149 -17.32 11.93 -4.01
C ARG A 149 -16.61 10.85 -3.19
N GLU A 150 -16.08 11.25 -2.02
CA GLU A 150 -15.39 10.30 -1.16
C GLU A 150 -16.33 9.19 -0.67
N ARG A 151 -15.88 7.97 -0.90
CA ARG A 151 -16.48 6.74 -0.39
C ARG A 151 -15.35 5.80 -0.01
N ASN A 152 -15.60 4.89 0.91
CA ASN A 152 -14.65 3.83 1.26
C ASN A 152 -13.31 4.35 1.84
N VAL A 153 -13.29 5.55 2.42
CA VAL A 153 -12.25 5.90 3.39
C VAL A 153 -12.36 4.94 4.57
N LEU A 154 -11.25 4.63 5.20
CA LEU A 154 -11.25 3.74 6.35
C LEU A 154 -12.27 4.21 7.40
N ALA A 155 -13.22 3.36 7.82
CA ALA A 155 -14.34 3.74 8.69
C ALA A 155 -13.90 4.31 10.05
N ASP A 156 -12.80 3.78 10.59
CA ASP A 156 -12.18 4.21 11.84
C ASP A 156 -10.84 4.96 11.63
N ALA A 157 -10.69 5.64 10.48
CA ALA A 157 -9.49 6.40 10.13
C ALA A 157 -9.08 7.41 11.21
N GLY A 158 -10.05 8.08 11.85
CA GLY A 158 -9.77 9.03 12.91
C GLY A 158 -9.08 8.41 14.13
N GLU A 159 -9.47 7.18 14.51
CA GLU A 159 -8.82 6.45 15.61
C GLU A 159 -7.41 6.01 15.23
N VAL A 160 -7.21 5.55 13.98
CA VAL A 160 -5.89 5.20 13.47
C VAL A 160 -4.99 6.44 13.47
N LEU A 161 -5.41 7.55 12.85
CA LEU A 161 -4.65 8.80 12.78
C LEU A 161 -4.25 9.32 14.16
N LYS A 162 -5.18 9.28 15.14
CA LYS A 162 -4.90 9.66 16.52
C LYS A 162 -3.81 8.79 17.16
N ILE A 163 -3.83 7.48 16.91
CA ILE A 163 -2.81 6.56 17.43
C ILE A 163 -1.46 6.87 16.80
N LEU A 164 -1.41 7.09 15.49
CA LEU A 164 -0.19 7.41 14.77
C LEU A 164 0.44 8.72 15.23
N ASP A 165 -0.39 9.76 15.40
CA ASP A 165 0.02 11.08 15.92
C ASP A 165 0.61 11.01 17.34
N LEU A 166 -0.06 10.27 18.24
CA LEU A 166 0.41 10.08 19.63
C LEU A 166 1.74 9.32 19.75
N HIS A 167 2.17 8.63 18.72
CA HIS A 167 3.40 7.83 18.70
C HIS A 167 4.44 8.34 17.71
N ASP A 168 4.24 9.55 17.16
CA ASP A 168 5.14 10.18 16.19
C ASP A 168 5.51 9.25 15.01
N VAL A 169 4.53 8.53 14.45
CA VAL A 169 4.76 7.63 13.33
C VAL A 169 5.11 8.45 12.09
N PRO A 170 6.30 8.26 11.50
CA PRO A 170 6.76 9.13 10.42
C PRO A 170 6.11 8.85 9.06
N LEU A 171 5.69 7.60 8.81
CA LEU A 171 5.23 7.17 7.48
C LEU A 171 4.07 6.19 7.55
N VAL A 172 3.04 6.46 6.74
CA VAL A 172 1.92 5.55 6.48
C VAL A 172 1.77 5.34 4.97
N LEU A 173 1.57 4.07 4.56
CA LEU A 173 1.41 3.67 3.17
C LEU A 173 0.04 3.03 2.96
N SER A 174 -0.64 3.38 1.86
CA SER A 174 -1.95 2.82 1.50
C SER A 174 -2.15 2.76 -0.02
N GLY A 175 -3.26 2.17 -0.47
CA GLY A 175 -3.67 2.06 -1.87
C GLY A 175 -5.14 2.41 -2.09
N HIS A 176 -5.90 1.49 -2.72
CA HIS A 176 -7.35 1.46 -2.86
C HIS A 176 -7.95 2.42 -3.89
N LYS A 177 -7.52 3.66 -3.95
CA LYS A 177 -8.12 4.67 -4.86
C LYS A 177 -7.51 4.68 -6.26
N HIS A 178 -6.44 3.93 -6.48
CA HIS A 178 -5.66 3.92 -7.73
C HIS A 178 -5.09 5.28 -8.15
N VAL A 179 -5.26 6.30 -7.32
CA VAL A 179 -4.76 7.66 -7.55
C VAL A 179 -3.66 7.95 -6.52
N PRO A 180 -2.41 8.11 -6.97
CA PRO A 180 -1.30 8.35 -6.05
C PRO A 180 -1.41 9.75 -5.44
N TRP A 181 -1.24 9.85 -4.12
CA TRP A 181 -1.27 11.12 -3.42
C TRP A 181 -0.45 11.08 -2.13
N VAL A 182 0.10 12.22 -1.75
CA VAL A 182 0.84 12.38 -0.50
C VAL A 182 0.25 13.52 0.32
N TRP A 183 -0.02 13.23 1.58
CA TRP A 183 -0.39 14.20 2.59
C TRP A 183 0.68 14.28 3.67
N ASN A 184 0.83 15.44 4.32
CA ASN A 184 1.49 15.57 5.62
C ASN A 184 0.43 15.88 6.66
N VAL A 185 0.29 15.01 7.64
CA VAL A 185 -0.68 15.15 8.73
C VAL A 185 0.11 15.19 10.04
N ASN A 186 0.28 16.38 10.62
CA ASN A 186 1.02 16.60 11.86
C ASN A 186 2.44 16.01 11.86
N GLY A 187 3.15 16.03 10.71
CA GLY A 187 4.49 15.46 10.58
C GLY A 187 4.51 14.01 10.11
N THR A 188 3.39 13.30 10.12
CA THR A 188 3.25 11.99 9.48
C THR A 188 3.07 12.14 7.97
N VAL A 189 3.96 11.55 7.17
CA VAL A 189 3.76 11.42 5.73
C VAL A 189 2.77 10.30 5.47
N VAL A 190 1.63 10.60 4.86
CA VAL A 190 0.60 9.64 4.45
C VAL A 190 0.64 9.53 2.94
N SER A 191 1.18 8.43 2.42
CA SER A 191 1.32 8.18 0.99
C SER A 191 0.34 7.11 0.52
N THR A 192 -0.43 7.44 -0.50
CA THR A 192 -1.31 6.50 -1.21
C THR A 192 -0.73 6.21 -2.58
N ALA A 193 -0.46 4.95 -2.88
CA ALA A 193 0.05 4.55 -4.19
C ALA A 193 -1.04 4.57 -5.27
N GLY A 194 -0.62 4.69 -6.52
CA GLY A 194 -1.46 4.41 -7.67
C GLY A 194 -1.59 2.91 -7.93
N THR A 195 -2.39 2.54 -8.91
CA THR A 195 -2.44 1.15 -9.38
C THR A 195 -1.22 0.81 -10.23
N VAL A 196 -0.72 -0.42 -10.06
CA VAL A 196 0.38 -0.95 -10.89
C VAL A 196 -0.12 -1.42 -12.24
N SER A 197 -1.23 -2.16 -12.28
CA SER A 197 -1.63 -2.91 -13.47
C SER A 197 -3.14 -2.98 -13.73
N CYS A 198 -3.92 -2.05 -13.18
CA CYS A 198 -5.36 -2.00 -13.42
C CYS A 198 -5.76 -0.79 -14.27
N GLU A 199 -6.64 -1.01 -15.27
CA GLU A 199 -7.18 0.04 -16.16
C GLU A 199 -8.47 0.69 -15.60
N ARG A 200 -8.99 0.22 -14.45
CA ARG A 200 -10.35 0.53 -13.95
C ARG A 200 -10.64 2.02 -13.77
N THR A 201 -9.68 2.81 -13.36
CA THR A 201 -9.90 4.23 -13.04
C THR A 201 -9.45 5.20 -14.12
N GLY A 202 -8.82 4.72 -15.20
CA GLY A 202 -8.19 5.56 -16.22
C GLY A 202 -6.97 6.35 -15.71
N SER A 203 -6.52 6.08 -14.48
CA SER A 203 -5.27 6.62 -13.95
C SER A 203 -4.08 5.95 -14.61
N SER A 204 -2.97 6.68 -14.78
CA SER A 204 -1.74 6.07 -15.29
C SER A 204 -1.14 5.13 -14.24
N GLN A 205 -0.69 3.95 -14.67
CA GLN A 205 -0.05 2.97 -13.82
C GLN A 205 1.26 3.52 -13.26
N SER A 206 1.44 3.39 -11.94
CA SER A 206 2.60 3.91 -11.23
C SER A 206 2.88 3.15 -9.95
N PHE A 207 4.09 3.32 -9.45
CA PHE A 207 4.50 2.91 -8.10
C PHE A 207 5.36 4.02 -7.48
N ASP A 208 5.60 3.96 -6.18
CA ASP A 208 6.39 4.98 -5.50
C ASP A 208 7.72 4.40 -5.01
N ILE A 209 8.79 5.22 -5.09
CA ILE A 209 10.04 5.01 -4.36
C ILE A 209 10.08 6.00 -3.21
N ILE A 210 10.29 5.48 -2.01
CA ILE A 210 10.32 6.26 -0.79
C ILE A 210 11.71 6.12 -0.16
N GLU A 211 12.35 7.24 0.08
CA GLU A 211 13.65 7.27 0.77
C GLU A 211 13.53 7.96 2.12
N MET A 212 14.02 7.28 3.16
CA MET A 212 14.07 7.79 4.53
C MET A 212 15.54 7.99 4.95
N LYS A 213 15.95 9.24 5.14
CA LYS A 213 17.33 9.59 5.48
C LYS A 213 17.39 10.77 6.43
N GLY A 214 18.00 10.58 7.61
CA GLY A 214 18.23 11.65 8.58
C GLY A 214 16.98 12.35 9.08
N GLY A 215 15.83 11.64 9.14
CA GLY A 215 14.53 12.20 9.50
C GLY A 215 13.73 12.76 8.33
N ASN A 216 14.34 12.92 7.16
CA ASN A 216 13.63 13.36 5.95
C ASN A 216 13.03 12.17 5.21
N ILE A 217 11.81 12.34 4.70
CA ILE A 217 11.10 11.36 3.87
C ILE A 217 10.85 12.01 2.51
N THR A 218 11.30 11.35 1.46
CA THR A 218 10.99 11.76 0.08
C THR A 218 10.18 10.68 -0.59
N VAL A 219 9.16 11.08 -1.34
CA VAL A 219 8.32 10.18 -2.14
C VAL A 219 8.45 10.56 -3.59
N GLU A 220 8.85 9.62 -4.41
CA GLU A 220 8.99 9.80 -5.86
C GLU A 220 8.09 8.80 -6.58
N LYS A 221 7.09 9.31 -7.31
CA LYS A 221 6.22 8.50 -8.17
C LYS A 221 6.94 8.16 -9.46
N ILE A 222 6.88 6.91 -9.86
CA ILE A 222 7.43 6.41 -11.13
C ILE A 222 6.27 5.95 -12.03
N HIS A 223 6.11 6.58 -13.18
CA HIS A 223 5.14 6.17 -14.19
C HIS A 223 5.64 4.94 -14.94
N ILE A 224 4.97 3.81 -14.82
CA ILE A 224 5.44 2.52 -15.37
C ILE A 224 5.56 2.57 -16.89
N LYS A 225 4.60 3.21 -17.58
CA LYS A 225 4.61 3.27 -19.05
C LYS A 225 5.77 4.08 -19.63
N THR A 226 6.18 5.14 -18.97
CA THR A 226 7.15 6.12 -19.51
C THR A 226 8.48 6.14 -18.78
N GLY A 227 8.57 5.59 -17.58
CA GLY A 227 9.72 5.73 -16.69
C GLY A 227 9.88 7.12 -16.09
N LYS A 228 8.93 8.05 -16.35
CA LYS A 228 8.99 9.41 -15.80
C LYS A 228 8.90 9.35 -14.28
N LYS A 229 9.80 10.10 -13.62
CA LYS A 229 9.84 10.25 -12.16
C LYS A 229 9.29 11.62 -11.77
N GLU A 230 8.44 11.67 -10.76
CA GLU A 230 7.85 12.88 -10.22
C GLU A 230 7.96 12.87 -8.69
N LYS A 231 8.66 13.85 -8.13
CA LYS A 231 8.72 14.02 -6.68
C LYS A 231 7.45 14.69 -6.17
N TYR A 232 6.92 14.18 -5.06
CA TYR A 232 5.93 14.91 -4.30
C TYR A 232 6.63 15.98 -3.48
N GLU A 233 6.41 17.23 -3.89
CA GLU A 233 6.84 18.39 -3.12
C GLU A 233 5.73 18.75 -2.14
N GLU A 234 6.11 19.02 -0.89
CA GLU A 234 5.21 19.58 0.12
C GLU A 234 4.79 20.99 -0.33
N LYS A 235 3.65 21.08 -1.02
CA LYS A 235 3.05 22.40 -1.30
C LYS A 235 2.50 22.92 0.01
N ASN A 236 3.11 24.01 0.52
CA ASN A 236 2.58 24.72 1.67
C ASN A 236 1.14 25.15 1.36
N PRO A 237 0.08 24.61 2.03
CA PRO A 237 -1.30 24.90 1.70
C PRO A 237 -1.74 26.29 2.10
N PHE A 238 -0.85 27.12 2.68
CA PHE A 238 -1.11 28.47 3.18
C PHE A 238 -0.32 29.59 2.45
N LEU A 239 0.16 29.31 1.23
CA LEU A 239 0.71 30.36 0.36
C LEU A 239 -0.21 30.62 -0.83
#